data_85afb9c92e8bcc9aa930c03ea9c5a848
#
_entry.id   85afb9c92e8bcc9aa930c03ea9c5a848
#
_cell.length_a   1.000
_cell.length_b   1.000
_cell.length_c   1.000
_cell.angle_alpha   90.00
_cell.angle_beta   90.00
_cell.angle_gamma   90.00
#
_symmetry.space_group_name_H-M   'P 1'
#
loop_
_entity.id
_entity.type
_entity.pdbx_description
1 polymer ?
#
loop_
_entity_poly.entity_id
_entity_poly.type
_entity_poly.pdbx_seq_one_letter_code
_entity_poly.pdbx_strand_id
1 'polypeptide(L)'
;MLLFPQKDDVKSAQNEKAFYVLSSRKVINEELSQLLRLAGFNQVTSVLQDLDSNPNLAISEKDYGIVIDIGRQEYIDNIVPAILAMVPRGVWCCVVGDSDSIMLAQAFLRDGIQYFNLNSQRELFVQSAISSTNLKSMRWAVSISILGCKGGVGNSSIAYQTISNIVQAKAMPSLFVQGANGSRDLDLLTGKKMVQEIVAGQKI
;
A
#
# COMPACT_ATOMS: atom_id res chain seq x y z
N MET A 1 21.39 -13.51 15.54
CA MET A 1 20.70 -14.66 14.90
C MET A 1 19.30 -14.18 14.57
N LEU A 2 19.01 -13.93 13.29
CA LEU A 2 17.68 -13.53 12.83
C LEU A 2 16.72 -14.70 12.96
N LEU A 3 15.65 -14.55 13.72
CA LEU A 3 14.57 -15.51 13.89
C LEU A 3 13.60 -15.48 12.68
N PHE A 4 14.17 -15.55 11.47
CA PHE A 4 13.35 -15.74 10.28
C PHE A 4 13.45 -17.22 9.90
N PRO A 5 12.33 -17.95 9.80
CA PRO A 5 12.35 -19.23 9.13
C PRO A 5 12.81 -19.01 7.70
N GLN A 6 13.86 -19.73 7.25
CA GLN A 6 14.21 -19.79 5.84
C GLN A 6 12.99 -20.33 5.10
N LYS A 7 12.47 -19.52 4.20
CA LYS A 7 11.39 -19.92 3.31
C LYS A 7 12.05 -20.76 2.23
N ASP A 8 11.80 -22.05 2.27
CA ASP A 8 12.11 -22.92 1.15
C ASP A 8 11.46 -22.32 -0.10
N ASP A 9 12.28 -22.05 -1.11
CA ASP A 9 11.88 -21.53 -2.41
C ASP A 9 10.98 -22.55 -3.13
N VAL A 10 9.71 -22.56 -2.77
CA VAL A 10 8.68 -23.07 -3.65
C VAL A 10 8.41 -21.95 -4.66
N LYS A 11 9.14 -21.94 -5.74
CA LYS A 11 8.81 -21.24 -6.97
C LYS A 11 7.52 -21.85 -7.55
N SER A 12 6.38 -21.53 -6.95
CA SER A 12 5.13 -21.53 -7.68
C SER A 12 5.16 -20.25 -8.51
N ALA A 13 5.15 -20.36 -9.82
CA ALA A 13 4.79 -19.28 -10.73
C ALA A 13 3.32 -18.94 -10.46
N GLN A 14 3.05 -18.27 -9.33
CA GLN A 14 1.80 -17.60 -9.09
C GLN A 14 1.80 -16.44 -10.08
N ASN A 15 0.82 -16.42 -10.97
CA ASN A 15 0.44 -15.22 -11.72
C ASN A 15 0.22 -14.11 -10.67
N GLU A 16 1.28 -13.36 -10.39
CA GLU A 16 1.20 -12.25 -9.43
C GLU A 16 0.28 -11.21 -10.06
N LYS A 17 -0.78 -10.87 -9.34
CA LYS A 17 -1.73 -9.85 -9.77
C LYS A 17 -1.01 -8.52 -9.96
N ALA A 18 -1.26 -7.88 -11.09
CA ALA A 18 -0.65 -6.60 -11.43
C ALA A 18 -1.58 -5.41 -11.12
N PHE A 19 -0.97 -4.27 -10.94
CA PHE A 19 -1.63 -2.97 -10.94
C PHE A 19 -1.09 -2.16 -12.12
N TYR A 20 -1.96 -1.51 -12.87
CA TYR A 20 -1.56 -0.71 -14.03
C TYR A 20 -1.70 0.78 -13.71
N VAL A 21 -0.75 1.57 -14.18
CA VAL A 21 -0.80 3.04 -14.09
C VAL A 21 -0.64 3.59 -15.50
N LEU A 22 -1.69 4.23 -16.01
CA LEU A 22 -1.74 4.86 -17.32
C LEU A 22 -1.70 6.38 -17.15
N SER A 23 -0.66 7.02 -17.66
CA SER A 23 -0.54 8.47 -17.66
C SER A 23 0.41 8.91 -18.78
N SER A 24 0.08 9.98 -19.49
CA SER A 24 0.99 10.65 -20.43
C SER A 24 2.04 11.50 -19.71
N ARG A 25 1.82 11.84 -18.43
CA ARG A 25 2.69 12.67 -17.61
C ARG A 25 3.68 11.79 -16.83
N LYS A 26 4.94 11.75 -17.27
CA LYS A 26 5.98 10.90 -16.69
C LYS A 26 6.11 11.04 -15.17
N VAL A 27 6.14 12.27 -14.66
CA VAL A 27 6.30 12.55 -13.23
C VAL A 27 5.13 11.98 -12.42
N ILE A 28 3.90 12.18 -12.90
CA ILE A 28 2.69 11.65 -12.24
C ILE A 28 2.64 10.13 -12.31
N ASN A 29 3.03 9.55 -13.44
CA ASN A 29 3.09 8.11 -13.62
C ASN A 29 4.07 7.46 -12.61
N GLU A 30 5.26 8.02 -12.46
CA GLU A 30 6.26 7.56 -11.49
C GLU A 30 5.76 7.72 -10.05
N GLU A 31 5.14 8.87 -9.72
CA GLU A 31 4.59 9.15 -8.40
C GLU A 31 3.47 8.16 -8.03
N LEU A 32 2.48 7.95 -8.90
CA LEU A 32 1.38 7.00 -8.67
C LEU A 32 1.91 5.57 -8.51
N SER A 33 2.88 5.19 -9.34
CA SER A 33 3.50 3.87 -9.25
C SER A 33 4.24 3.67 -7.93
N GLN A 34 4.92 4.70 -7.43
CA GLN A 34 5.58 4.65 -6.11
C GLN A 34 4.57 4.57 -4.97
N LEU A 35 3.49 5.37 -5.02
CA LEU A 35 2.42 5.32 -4.00
C LEU A 35 1.81 3.92 -3.90
N LEU A 36 1.52 3.28 -5.03
CA LEU A 36 0.99 1.92 -5.05
C LEU A 36 1.99 0.89 -4.50
N ARG A 37 3.28 1.02 -4.85
CA ARG A 37 4.32 0.13 -4.30
C ARG A 37 4.48 0.31 -2.79
N LEU A 38 4.44 1.55 -2.29
CA LEU A 38 4.47 1.84 -0.86
C LEU A 38 3.21 1.32 -0.14
N ALA A 39 2.08 1.30 -0.83
CA ALA A 39 0.85 0.70 -0.34
C ALA A 39 0.88 -0.84 -0.28
N GLY A 40 1.93 -1.48 -0.82
CA GLY A 40 2.15 -2.92 -0.75
C GLY A 40 1.84 -3.69 -2.03
N PHE A 41 1.58 -3.01 -3.16
CA PHE A 41 1.42 -3.67 -4.46
C PHE A 41 2.78 -3.95 -5.09
N ASN A 42 3.20 -5.21 -5.14
CA ASN A 42 4.53 -5.59 -5.64
C ASN A 42 4.65 -5.44 -7.16
N GLN A 43 3.59 -5.76 -7.90
CA GLN A 43 3.56 -5.71 -9.36
C GLN A 43 2.80 -4.45 -9.81
N VAL A 44 3.53 -3.40 -10.13
CA VAL A 44 2.98 -2.16 -10.68
C VAL A 44 3.60 -1.90 -12.05
N THR A 45 2.75 -2.00 -13.09
CA THR A 45 3.12 -1.77 -14.48
C THR A 45 2.79 -0.33 -14.86
N SER A 46 3.82 0.42 -15.17
CA SER A 46 3.73 1.82 -15.59
C SER A 46 3.63 1.90 -17.11
N VAL A 47 2.61 2.59 -17.61
CA VAL A 47 2.38 2.80 -19.04
C VAL A 47 2.35 4.29 -19.32
N LEU A 48 3.33 4.76 -20.09
CA LEU A 48 3.46 6.17 -20.44
C LEU A 48 2.76 6.46 -21.78
N GLN A 49 1.45 6.50 -21.74
CA GLN A 49 0.58 6.78 -22.90
C GLN A 49 -0.62 7.61 -22.47
N ASP A 50 -1.25 8.26 -23.43
CA ASP A 50 -2.54 8.91 -23.23
C ASP A 50 -3.67 7.92 -23.45
N LEU A 51 -4.79 8.13 -22.79
CA LEU A 51 -6.00 7.31 -22.96
C LEU A 51 -6.49 7.33 -24.41
N ASP A 52 -6.40 8.49 -25.07
CA ASP A 52 -6.82 8.70 -26.46
C ASP A 52 -6.00 7.89 -27.47
N SER A 53 -4.78 7.45 -27.10
CA SER A 53 -3.93 6.62 -27.94
C SER A 53 -4.38 5.15 -28.02
N ASN A 54 -5.50 4.81 -27.37
CA ASN A 54 -6.07 3.48 -27.28
C ASN A 54 -5.02 2.43 -26.85
N PRO A 55 -4.45 2.57 -25.65
CA PRO A 55 -3.37 1.73 -25.17
C PRO A 55 -3.83 0.27 -25.11
N ASN A 56 -3.12 -0.61 -25.80
CA ASN A 56 -3.41 -2.04 -25.76
C ASN A 56 -2.84 -2.65 -24.48
N LEU A 57 -3.60 -2.56 -23.40
CA LEU A 57 -3.26 -3.12 -22.10
C LEU A 57 -3.85 -4.52 -21.97
N ALA A 58 -2.98 -5.49 -21.73
CA ALA A 58 -3.41 -6.87 -21.46
C ALA A 58 -3.84 -7.02 -19.98
N ILE A 59 -4.90 -6.29 -19.58
CA ILE A 59 -5.44 -6.37 -18.22
C ILE A 59 -6.24 -7.66 -18.08
N SER A 60 -5.88 -8.46 -17.08
CA SER A 60 -6.62 -9.68 -16.73
C SER A 60 -7.67 -9.39 -15.67
N GLU A 61 -8.78 -10.15 -15.68
CA GLU A 61 -9.79 -10.12 -14.61
C GLU A 61 -9.21 -10.46 -13.22
N LYS A 62 -8.02 -11.06 -13.18
CA LYS A 62 -7.31 -11.41 -11.95
C LYS A 62 -6.45 -10.28 -11.40
N ASP A 63 -6.19 -9.25 -12.18
CA ASP A 63 -5.35 -8.13 -11.77
C ASP A 63 -6.03 -7.29 -10.67
N TYR A 64 -5.24 -6.55 -9.94
CA TYR A 64 -5.74 -5.69 -8.87
C TYR A 64 -6.57 -4.54 -9.42
N GLY A 65 -6.05 -3.84 -10.42
CA GLY A 65 -6.74 -2.69 -10.97
C GLY A 65 -5.90 -1.84 -11.91
N ILE A 66 -6.52 -0.73 -12.31
CA ILE A 66 -5.88 0.30 -13.12
C ILE A 66 -6.17 1.69 -12.57
N VAL A 67 -5.16 2.54 -12.60
CA VAL A 67 -5.24 3.98 -12.35
C VAL A 67 -5.00 4.71 -13.65
N ILE A 68 -5.90 5.60 -14.01
CA ILE A 68 -5.86 6.37 -15.25
C ILE A 68 -5.77 7.85 -14.92
N ASP A 69 -4.70 8.49 -15.35
CA ASP A 69 -4.50 9.92 -15.20
C ASP A 69 -5.05 10.66 -16.41
N ILE A 70 -6.03 11.54 -16.18
CA ILE A 70 -6.64 12.38 -17.20
C ILE A 70 -6.13 13.84 -17.16
N GLY A 71 -5.21 14.17 -16.24
CA GLY A 71 -4.70 15.52 -16.10
C GLY A 71 -5.79 16.53 -15.81
N ARG A 72 -5.91 17.53 -16.68
CA ARG A 72 -6.92 18.61 -16.58
C ARG A 72 -8.12 18.42 -17.51
N GLN A 73 -8.27 17.24 -18.09
CA GLN A 73 -9.42 17.00 -18.97
C GLN A 73 -10.72 17.01 -18.15
N GLU A 74 -11.73 17.73 -18.66
CA GLU A 74 -13.06 17.84 -18.02
C GLU A 74 -14.18 17.24 -18.89
N TYR A 75 -13.88 16.88 -20.11
CA TYR A 75 -14.86 16.28 -21.05
C TYR A 75 -14.92 14.77 -20.86
N ILE A 76 -16.02 14.31 -20.27
CA ILE A 76 -16.20 12.91 -19.84
C ILE A 76 -16.74 12.04 -20.97
N ASP A 77 -17.46 12.61 -21.91
CA ASP A 77 -18.28 11.86 -22.89
C ASP A 77 -17.46 10.83 -23.72
N ASN A 78 -16.19 11.11 -23.95
CA ASN A 78 -15.30 10.19 -24.65
C ASN A 78 -14.45 9.33 -23.70
N ILE A 79 -14.19 9.81 -22.48
CA ILE A 79 -13.29 9.16 -21.52
C ILE A 79 -13.93 7.92 -20.92
N VAL A 80 -15.18 8.00 -20.46
CA VAL A 80 -15.87 6.90 -19.79
C VAL A 80 -16.04 5.70 -20.73
N PRO A 81 -16.52 5.85 -21.97
CA PRO A 81 -16.61 4.72 -22.90
C PRO A 81 -15.26 4.05 -23.20
N ALA A 82 -14.19 4.84 -23.35
CA ALA A 82 -12.84 4.33 -23.57
C ALA A 82 -12.34 3.49 -22.38
N ILE A 83 -12.57 3.97 -21.14
CA ILE A 83 -12.22 3.24 -19.93
C ILE A 83 -13.00 1.93 -19.83
N LEU A 84 -14.32 1.97 -20.02
CA LEU A 84 -15.18 0.80 -19.93
C LEU A 84 -14.89 -0.26 -21.01
N ALA A 85 -14.40 0.16 -22.18
CA ALA A 85 -13.96 -0.75 -23.24
C ALA A 85 -12.61 -1.43 -22.91
N MET A 86 -11.74 -0.74 -22.18
CA MET A 86 -10.38 -1.21 -21.87
C MET A 86 -10.32 -2.08 -20.60
N VAL A 87 -11.14 -1.76 -19.59
CA VAL A 87 -11.05 -2.38 -18.27
C VAL A 87 -12.04 -3.55 -18.16
N PRO A 88 -11.58 -4.78 -17.88
CA PRO A 88 -12.46 -5.93 -17.68
C PRO A 88 -13.41 -5.72 -16.49
N ARG A 89 -14.61 -6.30 -16.57
CA ARG A 89 -15.59 -6.23 -15.47
C ARG A 89 -15.02 -6.86 -14.20
N GLY A 90 -15.16 -6.16 -13.08
CA GLY A 90 -14.70 -6.64 -11.78
C GLY A 90 -13.28 -6.24 -11.42
N VAL A 91 -12.50 -5.68 -12.34
CA VAL A 91 -11.20 -5.07 -12.05
C VAL A 91 -11.42 -3.66 -11.51
N TRP A 92 -10.75 -3.34 -10.41
CA TRP A 92 -10.88 -2.01 -9.83
C TRP A 92 -10.29 -0.95 -10.77
N CYS A 93 -11.07 0.09 -11.02
CA CYS A 93 -10.67 1.20 -11.88
C CYS A 93 -10.89 2.53 -11.16
N CYS A 94 -9.90 3.38 -11.20
CA CYS A 94 -10.06 4.76 -10.79
C CYS A 94 -9.40 5.72 -11.77
N VAL A 95 -9.93 6.93 -11.78
CA VAL A 95 -9.42 8.05 -12.53
C VAL A 95 -8.82 9.05 -11.57
N VAL A 96 -7.68 9.61 -11.92
CA VAL A 96 -7.03 10.67 -11.18
C VAL A 96 -6.82 11.88 -12.08
N GLY A 97 -6.83 13.06 -11.50
CA GLY A 97 -6.65 14.30 -12.26
C GLY A 97 -6.42 15.51 -11.37
N ASP A 98 -6.33 16.68 -11.99
CA ASP A 98 -6.04 17.94 -11.30
C ASP A 98 -7.29 18.80 -11.05
N SER A 99 -8.48 18.37 -11.51
CA SER A 99 -9.73 19.12 -11.38
C SER A 99 -10.41 18.89 -10.03
N ASP A 100 -10.91 19.96 -9.40
CA ASP A 100 -11.72 19.92 -8.18
C ASP A 100 -13.24 19.86 -8.48
N SER A 101 -13.61 19.58 -9.73
CA SER A 101 -15.01 19.56 -10.14
C SER A 101 -15.77 18.40 -9.53
N ILE A 102 -16.75 18.75 -8.67
CA ILE A 102 -17.68 17.77 -8.09
C ILE A 102 -18.53 17.12 -9.19
N MET A 103 -18.88 17.87 -10.24
CA MET A 103 -19.66 17.35 -11.38
C MET A 103 -18.88 16.27 -12.12
N LEU A 104 -17.58 16.48 -12.31
CA LEU A 104 -16.66 15.50 -12.91
C LEU A 104 -16.64 14.20 -12.07
N ALA A 105 -16.42 14.34 -10.77
CA ALA A 105 -16.38 13.19 -9.86
C ALA A 105 -17.71 12.41 -9.84
N GLN A 106 -18.84 13.10 -9.82
CA GLN A 106 -20.17 12.49 -9.84
C GLN A 106 -20.46 11.79 -11.16
N ALA A 107 -19.99 12.33 -12.28
CA ALA A 107 -20.20 11.71 -13.57
C ALA A 107 -19.42 10.40 -13.68
N PHE A 108 -18.17 10.33 -13.28
CA PHE A 108 -17.43 9.06 -13.19
C PHE A 108 -18.10 8.05 -12.23
N LEU A 109 -18.59 8.53 -11.08
CA LEU A 109 -19.22 7.67 -10.08
C LEU A 109 -20.51 7.01 -10.60
N ARG A 110 -21.26 7.63 -11.51
CA ARG A 110 -22.46 7.02 -12.14
C ARG A 110 -22.13 5.74 -12.89
N ASP A 111 -20.92 5.67 -13.45
CA ASP A 111 -20.42 4.50 -14.18
C ASP A 111 -19.58 3.57 -13.29
N GLY A 112 -19.59 3.79 -11.97
CA GLY A 112 -18.87 2.97 -11.00
C GLY A 112 -17.36 3.24 -10.96
N ILE A 113 -16.89 4.31 -11.59
CA ILE A 113 -15.49 4.72 -11.60
C ILE A 113 -15.27 5.77 -10.51
N GLN A 114 -14.24 5.60 -9.68
CA GLN A 114 -13.89 6.58 -8.67
C GLN A 114 -12.95 7.62 -9.28
N TYR A 115 -13.17 8.89 -8.91
CA TYR A 115 -12.29 10.00 -9.28
C TYR A 115 -11.61 10.57 -8.04
N PHE A 116 -10.30 10.85 -8.14
CA PHE A 116 -9.52 11.50 -7.09
C PHE A 116 -8.72 12.68 -7.64
N ASN A 117 -8.79 13.80 -6.95
CA ASN A 117 -7.88 14.92 -7.21
C ASN A 117 -6.52 14.61 -6.61
N LEU A 118 -5.47 14.62 -7.46
CA LEU A 118 -4.09 14.29 -7.03
C LEU A 118 -3.51 15.31 -6.06
N ASN A 119 -3.96 16.57 -6.07
CA ASN A 119 -3.41 17.60 -5.21
C ASN A 119 -3.93 17.50 -3.77
N SER A 120 -5.17 17.05 -3.59
CA SER A 120 -5.86 17.08 -2.29
C SER A 120 -6.27 15.71 -1.75
N GLN A 121 -6.33 14.66 -2.58
CA GLN A 121 -6.95 13.37 -2.21
C GLN A 121 -6.02 12.17 -2.37
N ARG A 122 -4.70 12.35 -2.32
CA ARG A 122 -3.72 11.25 -2.47
C ARG A 122 -3.90 10.12 -1.47
N GLU A 123 -4.15 10.47 -0.21
CA GLU A 123 -4.35 9.47 0.84
C GLU A 123 -5.64 8.67 0.62
N LEU A 124 -6.72 9.35 0.22
CA LEU A 124 -8.00 8.70 -0.10
C LEU A 124 -7.88 7.76 -1.30
N PHE A 125 -7.12 8.15 -2.32
CA PHE A 125 -6.79 7.29 -3.45
C PHE A 125 -6.11 5.99 -2.98
N VAL A 126 -5.04 6.09 -2.19
CA VAL A 126 -4.31 4.92 -1.68
C VAL A 126 -5.21 4.04 -0.81
N GLN A 127 -5.99 4.63 0.09
CA GLN A 127 -6.94 3.89 0.93
C GLN A 127 -8.01 3.19 0.11
N SER A 128 -8.51 3.82 -0.96
CA SER A 128 -9.48 3.21 -1.86
C SER A 128 -8.87 2.05 -2.64
N ALA A 129 -7.67 2.19 -3.18
CA ALA A 129 -6.96 1.11 -3.85
C ALA A 129 -6.81 -0.10 -2.93
N ILE A 130 -6.38 0.09 -1.68
CA ILE A 130 -6.21 -0.97 -0.69
C ILE A 130 -7.55 -1.65 -0.36
N SER A 131 -8.60 -0.86 -0.09
CA SER A 131 -9.90 -1.40 0.33
C SER A 131 -10.62 -2.14 -0.80
N SER A 132 -10.55 -1.63 -2.01
CA SER A 132 -11.25 -2.19 -3.17
C SER A 132 -10.62 -3.48 -3.69
N THR A 133 -9.31 -3.62 -3.53
CA THR A 133 -8.57 -4.80 -4.02
C THR A 133 -8.45 -5.92 -2.99
N ASN A 134 -9.11 -5.80 -1.85
CA ASN A 134 -9.03 -6.78 -0.75
C ASN A 134 -7.60 -7.09 -0.31
N LEU A 135 -6.69 -6.11 -0.45
CA LEU A 135 -5.33 -6.20 0.10
C LEU A 135 -5.30 -6.41 1.62
N LYS A 136 -6.46 -6.48 2.26
CA LYS A 136 -6.59 -6.85 3.68
C LYS A 136 -5.92 -8.20 4.03
N SER A 137 -5.60 -9.02 3.03
CA SER A 137 -4.76 -10.21 3.20
C SER A 137 -3.25 -9.88 3.21
N MET A 138 -2.84 -8.71 2.74
CA MET A 138 -1.46 -8.26 2.86
C MET A 138 -1.24 -7.75 4.28
N ARG A 139 -0.29 -8.34 4.92
CA ARG A 139 0.10 -8.24 6.32
C ARG A 139 0.26 -6.80 6.77
N TRP A 140 -0.79 -6.21 7.31
CA TRP A 140 -0.69 -4.95 8.04
C TRP A 140 0.09 -5.23 9.33
N ALA A 141 1.10 -4.42 9.57
CA ALA A 141 1.75 -4.44 10.87
C ALA A 141 0.77 -3.91 11.91
N VAL A 142 0.45 -4.74 12.90
CA VAL A 142 -0.29 -4.28 14.08
C VAL A 142 0.70 -3.65 15.02
N SER A 143 0.53 -2.38 15.33
CA SER A 143 1.32 -1.68 16.33
C SER A 143 0.63 -1.78 17.69
N ILE A 144 1.35 -2.31 18.67
CA ILE A 144 0.89 -2.40 20.06
C ILE A 144 1.84 -1.56 20.91
N SER A 145 1.32 -0.48 21.52
CA SER A 145 2.07 0.38 22.40
C SER A 145 1.78 0.04 23.86
N ILE A 146 2.79 -0.26 24.64
CA ILE A 146 2.68 -0.51 26.08
C ILE A 146 3.32 0.66 26.81
N LEU A 147 2.49 1.44 27.50
CA LEU A 147 2.89 2.63 28.23
C LEU A 147 2.76 2.40 29.74
N GLY A 148 3.78 2.74 30.48
CA GLY A 148 3.76 2.70 31.94
C GLY A 148 3.69 4.09 32.53
N CYS A 149 2.83 4.24 33.54
CA CYS A 149 2.69 5.50 34.27
C CYS A 149 3.78 5.71 35.33
N LYS A 150 4.55 4.68 35.64
CA LYS A 150 5.58 4.70 36.69
C LYS A 150 6.74 3.76 36.35
N GLY A 151 7.96 4.11 36.73
CA GLY A 151 9.12 3.24 36.61
C GLY A 151 8.99 1.99 37.50
N GLY A 152 9.60 0.89 37.08
CA GLY A 152 9.68 -0.36 37.83
C GLY A 152 8.42 -1.23 37.88
N VAL A 153 7.36 -0.88 37.15
CA VAL A 153 6.11 -1.67 37.12
C VAL A 153 6.15 -2.87 36.16
N GLY A 154 7.30 -3.18 35.57
CA GLY A 154 7.47 -4.36 34.71
C GLY A 154 7.01 -4.21 33.28
N ASN A 155 6.84 -3.01 32.75
CA ASN A 155 6.37 -2.76 31.39
C ASN A 155 7.20 -3.47 30.32
N SER A 156 8.53 -3.45 30.41
CA SER A 156 9.42 -4.14 29.48
C SER A 156 9.19 -5.66 29.50
N SER A 157 9.01 -6.24 30.68
CA SER A 157 8.74 -7.67 30.85
C SER A 157 7.38 -8.06 30.27
N ILE A 158 6.34 -7.25 30.54
CA ILE A 158 4.99 -7.49 30.00
C ILE A 158 5.01 -7.37 28.46
N ALA A 159 5.66 -6.34 27.93
CA ALA A 159 5.78 -6.14 26.50
C ALA A 159 6.51 -7.30 25.82
N TYR A 160 7.63 -7.74 26.40
CA TYR A 160 8.39 -8.89 25.89
C TYR A 160 7.59 -10.19 25.93
N GLN A 161 6.89 -10.47 27.03
CA GLN A 161 6.04 -11.66 27.12
C GLN A 161 4.86 -11.63 26.14
N THR A 162 4.24 -10.45 25.96
CA THR A 162 3.13 -10.28 25.03
C THR A 162 3.58 -10.59 23.59
N ILE A 163 4.69 -9.98 23.15
CA ILE A 163 5.20 -10.22 21.78
C ILE A 163 5.67 -11.66 21.61
N SER A 164 6.31 -12.25 22.62
CA SER A 164 6.74 -13.66 22.58
C SER A 164 5.58 -14.62 22.41
N ASN A 165 4.48 -14.40 23.14
CA ASN A 165 3.26 -15.18 23.00
C ASN A 165 2.62 -15.05 21.63
N ILE A 166 2.57 -13.82 21.06
CA ILE A 166 2.04 -13.57 19.72
C ILE A 166 2.89 -14.28 18.65
N VAL A 167 4.21 -14.18 18.76
CA VAL A 167 5.15 -14.85 17.82
C VAL A 167 4.98 -16.36 17.87
N GLN A 168 4.88 -16.95 19.06
CA GLN A 168 4.70 -18.40 19.22
C GLN A 168 3.35 -18.87 18.74
N ALA A 169 2.27 -18.15 19.06
CA ALA A 169 0.90 -18.56 18.74
C ALA A 169 0.56 -18.36 17.24
N LYS A 170 1.14 -17.36 16.58
CA LYS A 170 0.76 -16.95 15.23
C LYS A 170 1.88 -17.15 14.18
N ALA A 171 3.08 -17.57 14.59
CA ALA A 171 4.26 -17.65 13.73
C ALA A 171 4.50 -16.37 12.89
N MET A 172 4.18 -15.21 13.46
CA MET A 172 4.27 -13.91 12.77
C MET A 172 5.62 -13.25 13.05
N PRO A 173 6.30 -12.71 12.02
CA PRO A 173 7.47 -11.88 12.25
C PRO A 173 7.05 -10.65 13.04
N SER A 174 7.80 -10.32 14.09
CA SER A 174 7.49 -9.22 14.99
C SER A 174 8.72 -8.39 15.28
N LEU A 175 8.54 -7.09 15.37
CA LEU A 175 9.57 -6.13 15.75
C LEU A 175 9.24 -5.56 17.14
N PHE A 176 10.20 -5.63 18.03
CA PHE A 176 10.09 -5.03 19.36
C PHE A 176 10.96 -3.78 19.41
N VAL A 177 10.35 -2.64 19.66
CA VAL A 177 11.05 -1.34 19.73
C VAL A 177 10.86 -0.74 21.11
N GLN A 178 11.95 -0.39 21.74
CA GLN A 178 11.94 0.36 23.01
C GLN A 178 11.99 1.86 22.70
N GLY A 179 11.08 2.63 23.31
CA GLY A 179 11.06 4.07 23.15
C GLY A 179 12.26 4.75 23.82
N ALA A 180 12.55 5.99 23.43
CA ALA A 180 13.71 6.76 23.88
C ALA A 180 13.79 6.94 25.42
N ASN A 181 12.63 6.94 26.09
CA ASN A 181 12.50 7.09 27.55
C ASN A 181 12.41 5.75 28.30
N GLY A 182 12.67 4.64 27.62
CA GLY A 182 12.66 3.30 28.23
C GLY A 182 13.91 3.03 29.06
N SER A 183 13.86 1.99 29.90
CA SER A 183 14.95 1.55 30.80
C SER A 183 16.18 1.01 30.05
N ARG A 184 16.12 0.84 28.73
CA ARG A 184 17.19 0.27 27.89
C ARG A 184 17.67 -1.12 28.36
N ASP A 185 16.77 -1.91 28.89
CA ASP A 185 17.00 -3.21 29.52
C ASP A 185 16.62 -4.41 28.63
N LEU A 186 16.28 -4.16 27.37
CA LEU A 186 15.90 -5.22 26.42
C LEU A 186 17.01 -6.25 26.20
N ASP A 187 18.25 -5.83 26.24
CA ASP A 187 19.42 -6.70 26.13
C ASP A 187 19.46 -7.74 27.25
N LEU A 188 19.08 -7.32 28.45
CA LEU A 188 19.00 -8.19 29.62
C LEU A 188 17.84 -9.18 29.52
N LEU A 189 16.68 -8.72 29.03
CA LEU A 189 15.50 -9.55 28.88
C LEU A 189 15.64 -10.60 27.76
N THR A 190 16.31 -10.22 26.69
CA THR A 190 16.45 -11.09 25.49
C THR A 190 17.75 -11.90 25.50
N GLY A 191 18.71 -11.56 26.33
CA GLY A 191 20.06 -12.13 26.31
C GLY A 191 20.85 -11.79 25.04
N LYS A 192 20.41 -10.80 24.27
CA LYS A 192 21.00 -10.41 22.98
C LYS A 192 21.31 -8.93 22.97
N LYS A 193 22.48 -8.58 22.44
CA LYS A 193 22.85 -7.19 22.23
C LYS A 193 22.00 -6.59 21.11
N MET A 194 21.27 -5.52 21.41
CA MET A 194 20.37 -4.85 20.48
C MET A 194 21.08 -3.70 19.75
N VAL A 195 20.56 -3.31 18.59
CA VAL A 195 21.00 -2.08 17.90
C VAL A 195 20.53 -0.89 18.72
N GLN A 196 21.47 -0.02 19.09
CA GLN A 196 21.23 1.02 20.10
C GLN A 196 20.41 2.22 19.63
N GLU A 197 20.37 2.52 18.33
CA GLU A 197 19.58 3.65 17.83
C GLU A 197 19.04 3.38 16.40
N ILE A 198 17.75 3.65 16.22
CA ILE A 198 17.16 3.83 14.89
C ILE A 198 17.03 5.34 14.70
N VAL A 199 17.90 5.92 13.88
CA VAL A 199 17.82 7.34 13.49
C VAL A 199 16.82 7.46 12.36
N ALA A 200 15.86 8.39 12.50
CA ALA A 200 14.88 8.66 11.47
C ALA A 200 15.58 8.96 10.12
N GLY A 201 15.33 8.13 9.10
CA GLY A 201 15.93 8.24 7.77
C GLY A 201 17.00 7.20 7.42
N GLN A 202 17.45 6.35 8.34
CA GLN A 202 18.28 5.21 8.00
C GLN A 202 17.42 4.02 7.54
N LYS A 203 17.68 3.54 6.32
CA LYS A 203 17.15 2.25 5.85
C LYS A 203 17.81 1.13 6.64
N ILE A 204 17.02 0.27 7.24
CA ILE A 204 17.42 -0.99 7.86
C ILE A 204 17.76 -2.01 6.77
#